data_64246404539fbb41698476eb5dbfc921
#
_entry.id   64246404539fbb41698476eb5dbfc921
#
_cell.length_a   1.000
_cell.length_b   1.000
_cell.length_c   1.000
_cell.angle_alpha   90.00
_cell.angle_beta   90.00
_cell.angle_gamma   90.00
#
_symmetry.space_group_name_H-M   'P 1'
#
loop_
_entity.id
_entity.type
_entity.pdbx_description
1 polymer ?
#
loop_
_entity_poly.entity_id
_entity_poly.type
_entity_poly.pdbx_seq_one_letter_code
_entity_poly.pdbx_strand_id
1 'polypeptide(L)'
;NNAVCVKNSMAYSRTLYYEDISYEEAKDLFIRPSGSLSQIEAKKLQDFMFHWVIQKATEHELPVQIHTGYLAGNGNVLDNGKPVKLNNLFLKYPEAKFVLFHGGFPWTGEYAALAKMFPNVYLDIVWLPQISRQEAISSLDVMLDCVPYNKFFWGGDCALIEESAGSLEFGKDVVAEVLTKRIQRGLLTEDLAYEIARGMFRENAIETFQLNEKLSMDFERMRM
;
A
#
# COMPACT_ATOMS: atom_id res chain seq x y z
N ASN A 1 -17.57 -6.46 -12.88
CA ASN A 1 -16.81 -5.45 -12.18
C ASN A 1 -15.33 -5.66 -12.46
N ASN A 2 -14.65 -4.63 -12.99
CA ASN A 2 -13.25 -4.71 -13.41
C ASN A 2 -12.32 -4.11 -12.34
N ALA A 3 -12.76 -4.07 -11.08
CA ALA A 3 -11.92 -3.62 -9.98
C ALA A 3 -10.78 -4.60 -9.73
N VAL A 4 -9.56 -4.10 -9.61
CA VAL A 4 -8.36 -4.89 -9.30
C VAL A 4 -7.91 -4.75 -7.85
N CYS A 5 -8.38 -3.71 -7.16
CA CYS A 5 -8.10 -3.43 -5.75
C CYS A 5 -9.14 -2.47 -5.15
N VAL A 6 -9.05 -2.29 -3.84
CA VAL A 6 -9.73 -1.22 -3.09
C VAL A 6 -8.68 -0.25 -2.59
N LYS A 7 -8.92 1.07 -2.66
CA LYS A 7 -7.99 2.09 -2.13
C LYS A 7 -8.60 2.82 -0.94
N ASN A 8 -7.82 2.98 0.12
CA ASN A 8 -8.14 3.77 1.31
C ASN A 8 -7.17 4.95 1.43
N SER A 9 -7.71 6.17 1.54
CA SER A 9 -6.96 7.41 1.70
C SER A 9 -7.36 8.18 2.97
N MET A 10 -7.86 7.49 3.99
CA MET A 10 -8.37 8.12 5.22
C MET A 10 -7.31 8.86 6.04
N ALA A 11 -6.02 8.58 5.82
CA ALA A 11 -4.91 9.29 6.46
C ALA A 11 -4.95 10.82 6.28
N TYR A 12 -5.54 11.29 5.18
CA TYR A 12 -5.74 12.74 4.95
C TYR A 12 -6.74 13.38 5.91
N SER A 13 -7.67 12.61 6.45
CA SER A 13 -8.76 13.13 7.29
C SER A 13 -8.62 12.78 8.75
N ARG A 14 -8.03 11.62 9.06
CA ARG A 14 -7.91 11.09 10.42
C ARG A 14 -6.87 9.98 10.54
N THR A 15 -6.61 9.58 11.78
CA THR A 15 -5.72 8.45 12.10
C THR A 15 -6.13 7.15 11.40
N LEU A 16 -5.13 6.35 11.00
CA LEU A 16 -5.30 5.00 10.43
C LEU A 16 -5.62 3.92 11.47
N TYR A 17 -5.81 4.27 12.74
CA TYR A 17 -6.28 3.31 13.73
C TYR A 17 -7.78 3.06 13.57
N TYR A 18 -8.16 1.79 13.33
CA TYR A 18 -9.54 1.35 13.12
C TYR A 18 -10.00 0.52 14.32
N GLU A 19 -10.96 1.04 15.07
CA GLU A 19 -11.57 0.35 16.21
C GLU A 19 -12.55 -0.73 15.74
N ASP A 20 -12.72 -1.75 16.55
CA ASP A 20 -13.72 -2.79 16.31
C ASP A 20 -15.06 -2.33 16.87
N ILE A 21 -15.93 -1.84 15.99
CA ILE A 21 -17.25 -1.30 16.34
C ILE A 21 -18.32 -2.37 16.08
N SER A 22 -19.26 -2.56 17.03
CA SER A 22 -20.34 -3.51 16.87
C SER A 22 -21.34 -3.07 15.79
N TYR A 23 -22.04 -4.04 15.21
CA TYR A 23 -23.10 -3.76 14.23
C TYR A 23 -24.20 -2.87 14.81
N GLU A 24 -24.63 -3.10 16.06
CA GLU A 24 -25.70 -2.32 16.68
C GLU A 24 -25.28 -0.86 16.89
N GLU A 25 -24.05 -0.63 17.37
CA GLU A 25 -23.53 0.73 17.50
C GLU A 25 -23.41 1.44 16.13
N ALA A 26 -22.89 0.76 15.13
CA ALA A 26 -22.78 1.31 13.78
C ALA A 26 -24.15 1.61 13.16
N LYS A 27 -25.12 0.73 13.35
CA LYS A 27 -26.50 0.91 12.89
C LYS A 27 -27.16 2.13 13.53
N ASP A 28 -27.00 2.31 14.84
CA ASP A 28 -27.54 3.47 15.56
C ASP A 28 -26.94 4.80 15.07
N LEU A 29 -25.66 4.80 14.70
CA LEU A 29 -25.01 5.94 14.10
C LEU A 29 -25.46 6.18 12.65
N PHE A 30 -25.66 5.12 11.89
CA PHE A 30 -25.99 5.20 10.45
C PHE A 30 -27.39 5.78 10.20
N ILE A 31 -28.37 5.50 11.06
CA ILE A 31 -29.76 5.98 10.92
C ILE A 31 -29.92 7.46 11.31
N ARG A 32 -28.91 8.08 11.92
CA ARG A 32 -28.96 9.48 12.33
C ARG A 32 -28.83 10.42 11.12
N PRO A 33 -29.44 11.63 11.18
CA PRO A 33 -29.37 12.59 10.08
C PRO A 33 -27.93 12.92 9.68
N SER A 34 -27.69 13.10 8.38
CA SER A 34 -26.38 13.54 7.88
C SER A 34 -25.95 14.85 8.54
N GLY A 35 -24.69 14.93 8.97
CA GLY A 35 -24.13 16.10 9.65
C GLY A 35 -24.45 16.20 11.16
N SER A 36 -25.23 15.25 11.73
CA SER A 36 -25.52 15.23 13.18
C SER A 36 -24.47 14.50 14.02
N LEU A 37 -23.58 13.74 13.39
CA LEU A 37 -22.54 13.00 14.09
C LEU A 37 -21.38 13.92 14.50
N SER A 38 -20.92 13.76 15.73
CA SER A 38 -19.62 14.29 16.15
C SER A 38 -18.49 13.63 15.38
N GLN A 39 -17.30 14.21 15.41
CA GLN A 39 -16.12 13.63 14.77
C GLN A 39 -15.78 12.21 15.28
N ILE A 40 -15.98 11.97 16.59
CA ILE A 40 -15.75 10.67 17.22
C ILE A 40 -16.76 9.64 16.70
N GLU A 41 -18.04 10.00 16.65
CA GLU A 41 -19.11 9.13 16.15
C GLU A 41 -18.94 8.83 14.65
N ALA A 42 -18.59 9.84 13.86
CA ALA A 42 -18.29 9.67 12.45
C ALA A 42 -17.09 8.71 12.25
N LYS A 43 -16.03 8.84 13.06
CA LYS A 43 -14.92 7.91 13.04
C LYS A 43 -15.35 6.47 13.32
N LYS A 44 -16.18 6.25 14.36
CA LYS A 44 -16.68 4.91 14.69
C LYS A 44 -17.46 4.28 13.52
N LEU A 45 -18.35 5.04 12.90
CA LEU A 45 -19.08 4.57 11.72
C LEU A 45 -18.14 4.24 10.56
N GLN A 46 -17.14 5.09 10.28
CA GLN A 46 -16.13 4.85 9.27
C GLN A 46 -15.27 3.60 9.58
N ASP A 47 -14.93 3.38 10.85
CA ASP A 47 -14.20 2.20 11.28
C ASP A 47 -14.99 0.93 10.97
N PHE A 48 -16.26 0.87 11.38
CA PHE A 48 -17.15 -0.24 11.05
C PHE A 48 -17.25 -0.48 9.53
N MET A 49 -17.46 0.59 8.75
CA MET A 49 -17.58 0.49 7.30
C MET A 49 -16.28 -0.01 6.66
N PHE A 50 -15.12 0.39 7.16
CA PHE A 50 -13.86 -0.07 6.61
C PHE A 50 -13.59 -1.56 6.94
N HIS A 51 -13.95 -2.03 8.14
CA HIS A 51 -13.94 -3.45 8.45
C HIS A 51 -14.83 -4.26 7.49
N TRP A 52 -16.01 -3.75 7.18
CA TRP A 52 -16.91 -4.36 6.20
C TRP A 52 -16.30 -4.35 4.78
N VAL A 53 -15.68 -3.24 4.36
CA VAL A 53 -14.99 -3.15 3.07
C VAL A 53 -13.85 -4.16 2.96
N ILE A 54 -13.03 -4.35 4.02
CA ILE A 54 -11.97 -5.35 4.03
C ILE A 54 -12.54 -6.77 3.84
N GLN A 55 -13.63 -7.10 4.55
CA GLN A 55 -14.28 -8.41 4.40
C GLN A 55 -14.75 -8.63 2.96
N LYS A 56 -15.43 -7.64 2.36
CA LYS A 56 -15.88 -7.73 0.96
C LYS A 56 -14.74 -7.77 -0.04
N ALA A 57 -13.68 -7.01 0.18
CA ALA A 57 -12.48 -7.08 -0.64
C ALA A 57 -11.86 -8.50 -0.58
N THR A 58 -11.78 -9.09 0.60
CA THR A 58 -11.26 -10.45 0.79
C THR A 58 -12.15 -11.51 0.11
N GLU A 59 -13.48 -11.43 0.24
CA GLU A 59 -14.43 -12.31 -0.45
C GLU A 59 -14.28 -12.27 -1.99
N HIS A 60 -13.83 -11.14 -2.54
CA HIS A 60 -13.61 -10.93 -3.97
C HIS A 60 -12.13 -11.00 -4.38
N GLU A 61 -11.26 -11.45 -3.51
CA GLU A 61 -9.81 -11.55 -3.73
C GLU A 61 -9.16 -10.24 -4.20
N LEU A 62 -9.69 -9.11 -3.71
CA LEU A 62 -9.18 -7.78 -4.01
C LEU A 62 -8.19 -7.32 -2.94
N PRO A 63 -6.93 -7.00 -3.30
CA PRO A 63 -6.03 -6.35 -2.37
C PRO A 63 -6.55 -4.98 -1.91
N VAL A 64 -6.26 -4.63 -0.66
CA VAL A 64 -6.61 -3.35 -0.05
C VAL A 64 -5.37 -2.47 0.00
N GLN A 65 -5.32 -1.47 -0.87
CA GLN A 65 -4.28 -0.44 -0.87
C GLN A 65 -4.60 0.62 0.20
N ILE A 66 -3.61 0.95 1.03
CA ILE A 66 -3.77 1.95 2.09
C ILE A 66 -2.70 3.03 1.95
N HIS A 67 -3.13 4.28 1.86
CA HIS A 67 -2.24 5.42 1.95
C HIS A 67 -1.62 5.48 3.34
N THR A 68 -0.30 5.32 3.44
CA THR A 68 0.46 5.41 4.68
C THR A 68 1.60 6.43 4.52
N GLY A 69 2.19 6.86 5.61
CA GLY A 69 3.34 7.75 5.57
C GLY A 69 3.01 9.18 5.16
N TYR A 70 3.81 9.71 4.24
CA TYR A 70 3.71 11.11 3.80
C TYR A 70 2.41 11.41 3.09
N LEU A 71 1.85 12.58 3.39
CA LEU A 71 0.59 13.08 2.84
C LEU A 71 0.87 14.25 1.89
N ALA A 72 0.35 14.20 0.68
CA ALA A 72 0.50 15.27 -0.31
C ALA A 72 -0.14 16.58 0.16
N GLY A 73 0.44 17.71 -0.23
CA GLY A 73 0.01 19.04 0.18
C GLY A 73 0.63 19.50 1.49
N ASN A 74 0.19 20.67 1.97
CA ASN A 74 0.74 21.33 3.15
C ASN A 74 -0.22 21.29 4.34
N GLY A 75 0.31 21.20 5.56
CA GLY A 75 -0.47 21.32 6.79
C GLY A 75 -1.21 20.06 7.22
N ASN A 76 -0.89 18.90 6.65
CA ASN A 76 -1.44 17.62 7.09
C ASN A 76 -0.94 17.19 8.46
N VAL A 77 -1.77 16.47 9.20
CA VAL A 77 -1.37 15.82 10.47
C VAL A 77 -0.60 14.54 10.15
N LEU A 78 0.73 14.62 10.17
CA LEU A 78 1.60 13.54 9.73
C LEU A 78 1.33 12.22 10.46
N ASP A 79 1.10 12.25 11.77
CA ASP A 79 0.80 11.08 12.60
C ASP A 79 -0.43 10.27 12.14
N ASN A 80 -1.34 10.88 11.40
CA ASN A 80 -2.48 10.16 10.83
C ASN A 80 -2.05 9.03 9.89
N GLY A 81 -0.98 9.25 9.11
CA GLY A 81 -0.45 8.28 8.14
C GLY A 81 0.45 7.20 8.73
N LYS A 82 0.66 7.14 10.06
CA LYS A 82 1.59 6.22 10.69
C LYS A 82 1.22 4.76 10.48
N PRO A 83 2.06 3.93 9.79
CA PRO A 83 1.70 2.59 9.34
C PRO A 83 1.39 1.60 10.47
N VAL A 84 2.10 1.69 11.60
CA VAL A 84 1.93 0.75 12.73
C VAL A 84 0.53 0.79 13.33
N LYS A 85 -0.23 1.87 13.11
CA LYS A 85 -1.62 1.99 13.55
C LYS A 85 -2.58 0.99 12.88
N LEU A 86 -2.16 0.39 11.77
CA LEU A 86 -2.92 -0.65 11.05
C LEU A 86 -2.71 -2.07 11.60
N ASN A 87 -1.84 -2.23 12.59
CA ASN A 87 -1.44 -3.55 13.12
C ASN A 87 -2.64 -4.43 13.52
N ASN A 88 -3.66 -3.84 14.13
CA ASN A 88 -4.88 -4.55 14.52
C ASN A 88 -5.66 -5.11 13.33
N LEU A 89 -5.64 -4.44 12.16
CA LEU A 89 -6.28 -4.95 10.95
C LEU A 89 -5.54 -6.16 10.39
N PHE A 90 -4.21 -6.13 10.39
CA PHE A 90 -3.40 -7.24 9.87
C PHE A 90 -3.57 -8.52 10.70
N LEU A 91 -3.71 -8.36 12.02
CA LEU A 91 -4.02 -9.46 12.94
C LEU A 91 -5.44 -9.99 12.74
N LYS A 92 -6.41 -9.10 12.54
CA LYS A 92 -7.83 -9.46 12.44
C LYS A 92 -8.18 -10.11 11.10
N TYR A 93 -7.50 -9.72 10.02
CA TYR A 93 -7.77 -10.17 8.66
C TYR A 93 -6.55 -10.82 7.99
N PRO A 94 -6.10 -12.00 8.46
CA PRO A 94 -4.90 -12.64 7.95
C PRO A 94 -5.02 -13.06 6.47
N GLU A 95 -6.24 -13.26 5.96
CA GLU A 95 -6.51 -13.63 4.56
C GLU A 95 -6.57 -12.42 3.61
N ALA A 96 -6.76 -11.21 4.15
CA ALA A 96 -6.77 -9.99 3.34
C ALA A 96 -5.36 -9.60 2.93
N LYS A 97 -5.15 -9.17 1.69
CA LYS A 97 -3.88 -8.62 1.21
C LYS A 97 -3.87 -7.11 1.39
N PHE A 98 -2.93 -6.59 2.15
CA PHE A 98 -2.77 -5.15 2.39
C PHE A 98 -1.53 -4.62 1.66
N VAL A 99 -1.70 -3.63 0.80
CA VAL A 99 -0.60 -2.95 0.11
C VAL A 99 -0.44 -1.56 0.70
N LEU A 100 0.65 -1.33 1.43
CA LEU A 100 0.94 -0.07 2.08
C LEU A 100 1.73 0.84 1.14
N PHE A 101 1.39 2.14 1.10
CA PHE A 101 1.94 3.09 0.15
C PHE A 101 3.06 3.96 0.73
N HIS A 102 3.83 4.57 -0.16
CA HIS A 102 4.80 5.65 0.06
C HIS A 102 6.01 5.27 0.91
N GLY A 103 6.40 3.98 0.87
CA GLY A 103 7.51 3.49 1.70
C GLY A 103 7.33 3.75 3.19
N GLY A 104 6.12 4.15 3.60
CA GLY A 104 5.81 4.51 4.99
C GLY A 104 6.55 5.74 5.52
N PHE A 105 7.17 6.57 4.64
CA PHE A 105 7.96 7.73 5.06
C PHE A 105 7.19 8.68 6.00
N PRO A 106 7.77 9.11 7.16
CA PRO A 106 9.14 8.90 7.62
C PRO A 106 9.36 7.63 8.48
N TRP A 107 8.36 6.75 8.66
CA TRP A 107 8.45 5.54 9.49
C TRP A 107 8.87 4.30 8.70
N THR A 108 9.89 4.42 7.86
CA THR A 108 10.35 3.38 6.93
C THR A 108 10.76 2.08 7.63
N GLY A 109 11.35 2.17 8.83
CA GLY A 109 11.71 1.01 9.65
C GLY A 109 10.49 0.27 10.20
N GLU A 110 9.48 0.99 10.73
CA GLU A 110 8.20 0.39 11.18
C GLU A 110 7.46 -0.27 9.99
N TYR A 111 7.48 0.39 8.86
CA TYR A 111 6.90 -0.08 7.61
C TYR A 111 7.51 -1.41 7.15
N ALA A 112 8.84 -1.52 7.15
CA ALA A 112 9.56 -2.75 6.86
C ALA A 112 9.21 -3.86 7.89
N ALA A 113 9.18 -3.51 9.17
CA ALA A 113 8.86 -4.43 10.25
C ALA A 113 7.44 -5.03 10.11
N LEU A 114 6.46 -4.25 9.67
CA LEU A 114 5.10 -4.73 9.41
C LEU A 114 5.09 -5.80 8.30
N ALA A 115 5.76 -5.57 7.17
CA ALA A 115 5.81 -6.56 6.10
C ALA A 115 6.66 -7.80 6.46
N LYS A 116 7.63 -7.65 7.34
CA LYS A 116 8.38 -8.76 7.93
C LYS A 116 7.50 -9.61 8.84
N MET A 117 6.68 -8.95 9.67
CA MET A 117 5.86 -9.60 10.69
C MET A 117 4.61 -10.26 10.10
N PHE A 118 3.99 -9.61 9.11
CA PHE A 118 2.71 -10.02 8.56
C PHE A 118 2.83 -10.56 7.13
N PRO A 119 2.52 -11.86 6.89
CA PRO A 119 2.58 -12.46 5.56
C PRO A 119 1.69 -11.75 4.52
N ASN A 120 0.59 -11.17 4.96
CA ASN A 120 -0.43 -10.51 4.16
C ASN A 120 -0.19 -8.99 3.93
N VAL A 121 0.96 -8.44 4.36
CA VAL A 121 1.34 -7.04 4.16
C VAL A 121 2.40 -6.93 3.08
N TYR A 122 2.17 -6.05 2.11
CA TYR A 122 3.01 -5.74 0.96
C TYR A 122 3.41 -4.26 0.98
N LEU A 123 4.53 -3.94 0.36
CA LEU A 123 5.16 -2.62 0.41
C LEU A 123 5.22 -1.98 -0.97
N ASP A 124 4.63 -0.80 -1.14
CA ASP A 124 4.77 0.01 -2.35
C ASP A 124 5.66 1.23 -2.07
N ILE A 125 6.76 1.33 -2.80
CA ILE A 125 7.73 2.43 -2.66
C ILE A 125 7.34 3.70 -3.45
N VAL A 126 6.12 3.75 -3.98
CA VAL A 126 5.60 4.94 -4.66
C VAL A 126 5.89 6.22 -3.87
N TRP A 127 6.26 7.30 -4.55
CA TRP A 127 6.68 8.60 -4.02
C TRP A 127 7.97 8.61 -3.19
N LEU A 128 8.38 7.51 -2.55
CA LEU A 128 9.57 7.51 -1.70
C LEU A 128 10.83 8.04 -2.43
N PRO A 129 11.11 7.63 -3.70
CA PRO A 129 12.22 8.19 -4.47
C PRO A 129 12.12 9.70 -4.70
N GLN A 130 10.92 10.25 -4.91
CA GLN A 130 10.69 11.67 -5.14
C GLN A 130 10.71 12.48 -3.84
N ILE A 131 10.24 11.92 -2.73
CA ILE A 131 10.26 12.56 -1.41
C ILE A 131 11.71 12.75 -0.95
N SER A 132 12.50 11.69 -1.02
CA SER A 132 13.91 11.72 -0.66
C SER A 132 14.65 10.55 -1.31
N ARG A 133 15.44 10.85 -2.35
CA ARG A 133 16.26 9.83 -3.01
C ARG A 133 17.18 9.10 -2.03
N GLN A 134 17.82 9.84 -1.11
CA GLN A 134 18.72 9.23 -0.13
C GLN A 134 17.99 8.31 0.84
N GLU A 135 16.83 8.71 1.32
CA GLU A 135 16.00 7.86 2.18
C GLU A 135 15.50 6.61 1.43
N ALA A 136 15.09 6.77 0.16
CA ALA A 136 14.66 5.64 -0.65
C ALA A 136 15.79 4.60 -0.84
N ILE A 137 17.02 5.04 -1.09
CA ILE A 137 18.18 4.14 -1.19
C ILE A 137 18.45 3.44 0.13
N SER A 138 18.52 4.20 1.23
CA SER A 138 18.84 3.64 2.55
C SER A 138 17.77 2.68 3.05
N SER A 139 16.51 3.08 2.90
CA SER A 139 15.38 2.27 3.37
C SER A 139 15.16 1.02 2.52
N LEU A 140 15.30 1.10 1.19
CA LEU A 140 15.16 -0.07 0.32
C LEU A 140 16.27 -1.09 0.59
N ASP A 141 17.52 -0.66 0.85
CA ASP A 141 18.60 -1.56 1.23
C ASP A 141 18.26 -2.32 2.53
N VAL A 142 17.74 -1.62 3.55
CA VAL A 142 17.28 -2.25 4.80
C VAL A 142 16.08 -3.18 4.57
N MET A 143 15.10 -2.75 3.79
CA MET A 143 13.90 -3.53 3.49
C MET A 143 14.25 -4.86 2.80
N LEU A 144 15.19 -4.86 1.87
CA LEU A 144 15.66 -6.06 1.17
C LEU A 144 16.41 -7.06 2.07
N ASP A 145 16.86 -6.64 3.26
CA ASP A 145 17.45 -7.57 4.25
C ASP A 145 16.39 -8.30 5.06
N CYS A 146 15.20 -7.75 5.21
CA CYS A 146 14.22 -8.26 6.16
C CYS A 146 12.89 -8.69 5.55
N VAL A 147 12.55 -8.26 4.33
CA VAL A 147 11.27 -8.52 3.67
C VAL A 147 11.50 -9.34 2.39
N PRO A 148 10.71 -10.41 2.15
CA PRO A 148 10.77 -11.15 0.90
C PRO A 148 10.53 -10.25 -0.31
N TYR A 149 11.35 -10.38 -1.36
CA TYR A 149 11.33 -9.49 -2.53
C TYR A 149 10.06 -9.59 -3.38
N ASN A 150 9.28 -10.65 -3.26
CA ASN A 150 7.96 -10.75 -3.91
C ASN A 150 6.86 -9.90 -3.25
N LYS A 151 7.18 -9.15 -2.20
CA LYS A 151 6.26 -8.25 -1.50
C LYS A 151 6.44 -6.78 -1.85
N PHE A 152 7.32 -6.45 -2.78
CA PHE A 152 7.59 -5.06 -3.16
C PHE A 152 6.90 -4.68 -4.45
N PHE A 153 6.38 -3.45 -4.46
CA PHE A 153 5.80 -2.81 -5.65
C PHE A 153 6.42 -1.43 -5.87
N TRP A 154 6.28 -0.98 -7.08
CA TRP A 154 6.41 0.42 -7.47
C TRP A 154 5.14 0.85 -8.19
N GLY A 155 4.63 2.05 -7.88
CA GLY A 155 3.53 2.70 -8.58
C GLY A 155 3.83 4.17 -8.85
N GLY A 156 3.10 4.80 -9.77
CA GLY A 156 3.25 6.23 -10.06
C GLY A 156 2.50 7.11 -9.08
N ASP A 157 1.25 6.75 -8.76
CA ASP A 157 0.31 7.53 -7.94
C ASP A 157 0.29 9.03 -8.31
N CYS A 158 0.17 9.31 -9.60
CA CYS A 158 0.29 10.62 -10.21
C CYS A 158 -1.00 11.00 -10.95
N ALA A 159 -1.26 12.29 -11.07
CA ALA A 159 -2.41 12.82 -11.79
C ALA A 159 -2.16 12.88 -13.32
N LEU A 160 -0.91 13.06 -13.75
CA LEU A 160 -0.51 13.18 -15.14
C LEU A 160 0.41 12.04 -15.56
N ILE A 161 0.31 11.65 -16.83
CA ILE A 161 1.12 10.55 -17.37
C ILE A 161 2.63 10.91 -17.41
N GLU A 162 2.94 12.17 -17.62
CA GLU A 162 4.31 12.69 -17.60
C GLU A 162 4.95 12.58 -16.21
N GLU A 163 4.18 12.85 -15.16
CA GLU A 163 4.61 12.65 -13.78
C GLU A 163 4.88 11.17 -13.49
N SER A 164 4.02 10.28 -13.99
CA SER A 164 4.21 8.84 -13.85
C SER A 164 5.47 8.36 -14.58
N ALA A 165 5.73 8.87 -15.78
CA ALA A 165 6.95 8.54 -16.51
C ALA A 165 8.23 9.04 -15.77
N GLY A 166 8.22 10.28 -15.28
CA GLY A 166 9.32 10.82 -14.49
C GLY A 166 9.52 10.05 -13.18
N SER A 167 8.43 9.71 -12.48
CA SER A 167 8.45 8.91 -11.26
C SER A 167 9.06 7.52 -11.50
N LEU A 168 8.77 6.90 -12.64
CA LEU A 168 9.33 5.60 -13.02
C LEU A 168 10.87 5.68 -13.17
N GLU A 169 11.39 6.73 -13.79
CA GLU A 169 12.83 6.91 -13.93
C GLU A 169 13.51 7.11 -12.57
N PHE A 170 12.92 7.88 -11.65
CA PHE A 170 13.41 7.98 -10.27
C PHE A 170 13.38 6.62 -9.54
N GLY A 171 12.30 5.87 -9.70
CA GLY A 171 12.18 4.53 -9.11
C GLY A 171 13.25 3.58 -9.63
N LYS A 172 13.44 3.52 -10.94
CA LYS A 172 14.48 2.69 -11.58
C LYS A 172 15.88 3.06 -11.12
N ASP A 173 16.20 4.35 -11.04
CA ASP A 173 17.50 4.84 -10.61
C ASP A 173 17.83 4.41 -9.18
N VAL A 174 16.87 4.56 -8.24
CA VAL A 174 17.03 4.12 -6.86
C VAL A 174 17.21 2.60 -6.76
N VAL A 175 16.34 1.83 -7.42
CA VAL A 175 16.40 0.36 -7.38
C VAL A 175 17.70 -0.13 -8.00
N ALA A 176 18.13 0.42 -9.14
CA ALA A 176 19.38 0.06 -9.80
C ALA A 176 20.60 0.35 -8.91
N GLU A 177 20.65 1.51 -8.24
CA GLU A 177 21.73 1.84 -7.33
C GLU A 177 21.81 0.88 -6.15
N VAL A 178 20.68 0.58 -5.51
CA VAL A 178 20.63 -0.35 -4.36
C VAL A 178 21.07 -1.76 -4.78
N LEU A 179 20.49 -2.29 -5.85
CA LEU A 179 20.82 -3.65 -6.31
C LEU A 179 22.29 -3.76 -6.78
N THR A 180 22.80 -2.75 -7.49
CA THR A 180 24.23 -2.71 -7.90
C THR A 180 25.16 -2.74 -6.68
N LYS A 181 24.89 -1.92 -5.66
CA LYS A 181 25.67 -1.94 -4.42
C LYS A 181 25.63 -3.30 -3.72
N ARG A 182 24.47 -3.97 -3.72
CA ARG A 182 24.33 -5.30 -3.13
C ARG A 182 25.08 -6.37 -3.91
N ILE A 183 25.11 -6.29 -5.24
CA ILE A 183 25.96 -7.17 -6.09
C ILE A 183 27.44 -6.95 -5.77
N GLN A 184 27.90 -5.69 -5.74
CA GLN A 184 29.29 -5.34 -5.44
C GLN A 184 29.74 -5.83 -4.05
N ARG A 185 28.82 -5.89 -3.10
CA ARG A 185 29.05 -6.44 -1.74
C ARG A 185 28.94 -7.97 -1.67
N GLY A 186 28.61 -8.64 -2.77
CA GLY A 186 28.44 -10.10 -2.82
C GLY A 186 27.17 -10.61 -2.12
N LEU A 187 26.18 -9.76 -1.92
CA LEU A 187 24.92 -10.10 -1.27
C LEU A 187 23.86 -10.63 -2.25
N LEU A 188 24.00 -10.31 -3.53
CA LEU A 188 23.13 -10.75 -4.62
C LEU A 188 23.97 -11.16 -5.83
N THR A 189 23.46 -12.12 -6.62
CA THR A 189 23.91 -12.33 -8.00
C THR A 189 23.23 -11.34 -8.94
N GLU A 190 23.79 -11.13 -10.14
CA GLU A 190 23.15 -10.30 -11.17
C GLU A 190 21.77 -10.82 -11.57
N ASP A 191 21.64 -12.12 -11.76
CA ASP A 191 20.37 -12.76 -12.12
C ASP A 191 19.29 -12.49 -11.06
N LEU A 192 19.60 -12.69 -9.77
CA LEU A 192 18.66 -12.43 -8.68
C LEU A 192 18.31 -10.95 -8.57
N ALA A 193 19.27 -10.04 -8.77
CA ALA A 193 19.01 -8.61 -8.80
C ALA A 193 18.04 -8.22 -9.93
N TYR A 194 18.21 -8.83 -11.11
CA TYR A 194 17.28 -8.64 -12.23
C TYR A 194 15.87 -9.16 -11.94
N GLU A 195 15.76 -10.34 -11.32
CA GLU A 195 14.48 -10.89 -10.88
C GLU A 195 13.78 -9.98 -9.87
N ILE A 196 14.52 -9.46 -8.87
CA ILE A 196 13.99 -8.51 -7.89
C ILE A 196 13.46 -7.25 -8.57
N ALA A 197 14.24 -6.65 -9.48
CA ALA A 197 13.81 -5.46 -10.21
C ALA A 197 12.55 -5.72 -11.04
N ARG A 198 12.49 -6.82 -11.79
CA ARG A 198 11.29 -7.22 -12.55
C ARG A 198 10.09 -7.44 -11.62
N GLY A 199 10.30 -8.10 -10.49
CA GLY A 199 9.28 -8.31 -9.48
C GLY A 199 8.68 -6.97 -9.04
N MET A 200 9.51 -6.05 -8.59
CA MET A 200 9.09 -4.75 -8.05
C MET A 200 8.33 -3.89 -9.07
N PHE A 201 8.79 -3.84 -10.33
CA PHE A 201 8.18 -2.98 -11.35
C PHE A 201 7.04 -3.62 -12.13
N ARG A 202 6.84 -4.94 -12.03
CA ARG A 202 5.84 -5.62 -12.85
C ARG A 202 5.28 -6.90 -12.24
N GLU A 203 6.09 -7.95 -12.04
CA GLU A 203 5.59 -9.31 -11.84
C GLU A 203 4.82 -9.47 -10.52
N ASN A 204 5.31 -8.87 -9.44
CA ASN A 204 4.63 -8.92 -8.13
C ASN A 204 3.22 -8.29 -8.21
N ALA A 205 3.08 -7.19 -8.96
CA ALA A 205 1.78 -6.56 -9.15
C ALA A 205 0.84 -7.45 -9.99
N ILE A 206 1.33 -8.05 -11.09
CA ILE A 206 0.55 -8.97 -11.92
C ILE A 206 0.00 -10.11 -11.08
N GLU A 207 0.83 -10.74 -10.25
CA GLU A 207 0.44 -11.85 -9.39
C GLU A 207 -0.52 -11.41 -8.29
N THR A 208 -0.16 -10.39 -7.53
CA THR A 208 -0.91 -9.97 -6.34
C THR A 208 -2.30 -9.44 -6.69
N PHE A 209 -2.42 -8.66 -7.78
CA PHE A 209 -3.68 -8.08 -8.25
C PHE A 209 -4.39 -8.95 -9.30
N GLN A 210 -3.85 -10.13 -9.65
CA GLN A 210 -4.43 -11.07 -10.62
C GLN A 210 -4.70 -10.42 -11.98
N LEU A 211 -3.75 -9.60 -12.46
CA LEU A 211 -3.98 -8.75 -13.63
C LEU A 211 -4.15 -9.55 -14.94
N ASN A 212 -3.45 -10.68 -15.10
CA ASN A 212 -3.57 -11.49 -16.30
C ASN A 212 -4.99 -12.03 -16.51
N GLU A 213 -5.64 -12.49 -15.45
CA GLU A 213 -7.00 -13.02 -15.50
C GLU A 213 -8.02 -11.90 -15.73
N LYS A 214 -7.88 -10.79 -15.00
CA LYS A 214 -8.81 -9.66 -15.07
C LYS A 214 -8.72 -8.91 -16.39
N LEU A 215 -7.52 -8.74 -16.96
CA LEU A 215 -7.33 -8.11 -18.27
C LEU A 215 -7.77 -8.99 -19.44
N SER A 216 -7.58 -10.30 -19.37
CA SER A 216 -8.06 -11.22 -20.43
C SER A 216 -9.58 -11.20 -20.54
N MET A 217 -10.30 -11.10 -19.44
CA MET A 217 -11.77 -10.97 -19.43
C MET A 217 -12.26 -9.67 -20.10
N ASP A 218 -11.51 -8.57 -20.03
CA ASP A 218 -11.86 -7.31 -20.66
C ASP A 218 -11.63 -7.32 -22.17
N PHE A 219 -10.54 -7.92 -22.63
CA PHE A 219 -10.28 -8.06 -24.07
C PHE A 219 -11.33 -8.94 -24.79
N GLU A 220 -11.87 -9.94 -24.12
CA GLU A 220 -12.96 -10.75 -24.67
C GLU A 220 -14.26 -9.95 -24.74
N ARG A 221 -14.58 -9.13 -23.72
CA ARG A 221 -15.78 -8.28 -23.72
C ARG A 221 -15.74 -7.14 -24.72
N MET A 222 -14.56 -6.61 -25.07
CA MET A 222 -14.41 -5.56 -26.09
C MET A 222 -14.52 -6.11 -27.52
N ARG A 223 -14.45 -7.44 -27.72
CA ARG A 223 -14.61 -8.10 -29.03
C ARG A 223 -16.04 -8.54 -29.33
N MET A 224 -16.94 -8.41 -28.37
CA MET A 224 -18.39 -8.65 -28.54
C MET A 224 -19.11 -7.33 -28.78
#